data_03e42791499d83827cf30cabcba52687
#
_entry.id   03e42791499d83827cf30cabcba52687
#
_cell.length_a   1.000
_cell.length_b   1.000
_cell.length_c   1.000
_cell.angle_alpha   90.00
_cell.angle_beta   90.00
_cell.angle_gamma   90.00
#
_symmetry.space_group_name_H-M   'P 1'
#
loop_
_entity.id
_entity.type
_entity.pdbx_description
1 polymer ?
#
loop_
_entity_poly.entity_id
_entity_poly.type
_entity_poly.pdbx_seq_one_letter_code
_entity_poly.pdbx_strand_id
1 'polypeptide(L)'
;DDVFAGSMGLSYRDPDYANNFILPHPDLLLLSDTSGKMIDASANIDDQNNGEGKECGFSHDASGGDFDNDGDIDIFACNILLVNDGSANFAFHETLGRNLQFSYGNPMSSLMVDLNNDEYDDLVFWNFDNRPEDFTEEGFVLLSNGTADLNNWILLELPEGPFGLNHNKFNHAVWGDINNDGYNDIVVAITRDLPYYEGAYIQVLIGDGTGNMEDVTSSNFSDQPRAATHHGEG
;
A
#
# COMPACT_ATOMS: atom_id res chain seq x y z
N ASP A 1 -10.74 -15.70 10.16
CA ASP A 1 -9.87 -14.87 9.29
C ASP A 1 -10.77 -14.13 8.30
N ASP A 2 -10.70 -12.80 8.30
CA ASP A 2 -11.47 -11.94 7.42
C ASP A 2 -10.65 -11.58 6.18
N VAL A 3 -11.30 -11.17 5.10
CA VAL A 3 -10.64 -10.85 3.84
C VAL A 3 -11.13 -9.51 3.32
N PHE A 4 -10.21 -8.59 3.11
CA PHE A 4 -10.43 -7.41 2.30
C PHE A 4 -9.78 -7.60 0.92
N ALA A 5 -10.48 -7.23 -0.13
CA ALA A 5 -9.96 -7.24 -1.49
C ALA A 5 -10.24 -5.90 -2.16
N GLY A 6 -9.18 -5.12 -2.33
CA GLY A 6 -9.23 -3.89 -3.10
C GLY A 6 -9.56 -4.17 -4.57
N SER A 7 -10.42 -3.37 -5.14
CA SER A 7 -10.87 -3.52 -6.52
C SER A 7 -9.86 -2.90 -7.48
N MET A 8 -9.33 -3.68 -8.40
CA MET A 8 -8.76 -3.14 -9.62
C MET A 8 -9.89 -2.79 -10.57
N GLY A 9 -10.24 -1.51 -10.65
CA GLY A 9 -11.22 -1.02 -11.60
C GLY A 9 -10.84 -1.42 -13.03
N LEU A 10 -11.26 -2.58 -13.46
CA LEU A 10 -11.12 -2.97 -14.84
C LEU A 10 -11.98 -2.02 -15.68
N SER A 11 -11.35 -1.36 -16.62
CA SER A 11 -12.03 -0.67 -17.70
C SER A 11 -12.74 -1.72 -18.58
N TYR A 12 -13.81 -2.28 -18.07
CA TYR A 12 -14.70 -3.03 -18.92
C TYR A 12 -15.33 -2.02 -19.87
N ARG A 13 -14.95 -2.08 -21.14
CA ARG A 13 -15.70 -1.40 -22.19
C ARG A 13 -17.05 -2.09 -22.28
N ASP A 14 -18.01 -1.60 -21.52
CA ASP A 14 -19.39 -1.95 -21.77
C ASP A 14 -19.75 -1.37 -23.15
N PRO A 15 -20.02 -2.21 -24.15
CA PRO A 15 -20.37 -1.75 -25.48
C PRO A 15 -21.67 -0.93 -25.51
N ASP A 16 -22.48 -0.98 -24.47
CA ASP A 16 -23.75 -0.25 -24.36
C ASP A 16 -23.60 1.15 -23.72
N TYR A 17 -22.42 1.45 -23.13
CA TYR A 17 -22.13 2.78 -22.59
C TYR A 17 -21.32 3.62 -23.60
N ALA A 18 -22.01 4.56 -24.22
CA ALA A 18 -21.46 5.48 -25.24
C ALA A 18 -20.36 6.45 -24.72
N ASN A 19 -20.06 6.42 -23.45
CA ASN A 19 -19.08 7.29 -22.80
C ASN A 19 -18.15 6.44 -21.91
N ASN A 20 -17.24 5.70 -22.40
CA ASN A 20 -16.08 5.06 -21.77
C ASN A 20 -15.82 5.39 -20.26
N PHE A 21 -16.83 5.41 -19.42
CA PHE A 21 -16.67 5.54 -17.98
C PHE A 21 -16.44 4.13 -17.42
N ILE A 22 -15.27 3.98 -16.82
CA ILE A 22 -14.95 2.88 -15.92
C ILE A 22 -15.88 3.08 -14.73
N LEU A 23 -16.84 2.19 -14.54
CA LEU A 23 -17.48 2.09 -13.24
C LEU A 23 -16.50 1.33 -12.35
N PRO A 24 -15.97 1.95 -11.30
CA PRO A 24 -15.16 1.25 -10.33
C PRO A 24 -16.02 0.13 -9.73
N HIS A 25 -15.44 -1.05 -9.59
CA HIS A 25 -16.06 -2.08 -8.78
C HIS A 25 -15.82 -1.74 -7.31
N PRO A 26 -16.82 -1.89 -6.44
CA PRO A 26 -16.62 -1.67 -5.01
C PRO A 26 -15.59 -2.64 -4.44
N ASP A 27 -14.84 -2.19 -3.46
CA ASP A 27 -13.99 -3.05 -2.67
C ASP A 27 -14.83 -4.13 -1.97
N LEU A 28 -14.25 -5.30 -1.75
CA LEU A 28 -14.93 -6.43 -1.16
C LEU A 28 -14.41 -6.68 0.26
N LEU A 29 -15.33 -6.70 1.22
CA LEU A 29 -15.07 -7.13 2.59
C LEU A 29 -15.81 -8.44 2.84
N LEU A 30 -15.08 -9.48 3.20
CA LEU A 30 -15.63 -10.76 3.62
C LEU A 30 -15.27 -11.03 5.07
N LEU A 31 -16.26 -11.19 5.91
CA LEU A 31 -16.07 -11.55 7.31
C LEU A 31 -16.36 -13.02 7.53
N SER A 32 -15.53 -13.68 8.34
CA SER A 32 -15.75 -15.07 8.71
C SER A 32 -16.73 -15.18 9.89
N ASP A 33 -17.74 -16.02 9.77
CA ASP A 33 -18.60 -16.37 10.91
C ASP A 33 -17.93 -17.44 11.82
N THR A 34 -18.56 -17.72 12.94
CA THR A 34 -18.06 -18.71 13.90
C THR A 34 -17.96 -20.14 13.34
N SER A 35 -18.56 -20.43 12.19
CA SER A 35 -18.45 -21.69 11.47
C SER A 35 -17.33 -21.69 10.42
N GLY A 36 -16.66 -20.56 10.21
CA GLY A 36 -15.65 -20.36 9.18
C GLY A 36 -16.23 -20.07 7.79
N LYS A 37 -17.53 -19.75 7.71
CA LYS A 37 -18.15 -19.33 6.46
C LYS A 37 -17.95 -17.84 6.25
N MET A 38 -17.56 -17.46 5.04
CA MET A 38 -17.44 -16.07 4.64
C MET A 38 -18.80 -15.44 4.35
N ILE A 39 -18.99 -14.23 4.85
CA ILE A 39 -20.18 -13.41 4.67
C ILE A 39 -19.74 -12.10 4.03
N ASP A 40 -20.43 -11.70 2.98
CA ASP A 40 -20.22 -10.40 2.34
C ASP A 40 -20.68 -9.27 3.28
N ALA A 41 -19.72 -8.47 3.70
CA ALA A 41 -19.88 -7.33 4.58
C ALA A 41 -19.43 -6.02 3.90
N SER A 42 -19.35 -5.98 2.58
CA SER A 42 -18.86 -4.81 1.84
C SER A 42 -19.69 -3.54 2.12
N ALA A 43 -20.94 -3.70 2.52
CA ALA A 43 -21.78 -2.57 2.96
C ALA A 43 -21.30 -1.90 4.26
N ASN A 44 -20.36 -2.49 4.97
CA ASN A 44 -19.78 -1.91 6.19
C ASN A 44 -18.62 -0.95 5.87
N ILE A 45 -18.19 -0.87 4.62
CA ILE A 45 -17.21 0.13 4.18
C ILE A 45 -17.96 1.43 3.92
N ASP A 46 -17.65 2.47 4.72
CA ASP A 46 -18.20 3.80 4.47
C ASP A 46 -17.52 4.38 3.23
N ASP A 47 -18.30 4.39 2.17
CA ASP A 47 -17.90 5.12 0.99
C ASP A 47 -18.54 6.49 1.00
N GLN A 48 -17.81 7.51 0.99
CA GLN A 48 -18.33 8.89 0.93
C GLN A 48 -19.20 9.21 -0.32
N ASN A 49 -19.54 8.21 -1.12
CA ASN A 49 -20.32 8.32 -2.36
C ASN A 49 -21.69 7.63 -2.30
N ASN A 50 -22.35 7.61 -1.16
CA ASN A 50 -23.72 7.10 -1.00
C ASN A 50 -23.91 5.59 -1.16
N GLY A 51 -23.01 4.78 -0.70
CA GLY A 51 -23.16 3.33 -0.69
C GLY A 51 -22.71 2.65 -1.99
N GLU A 52 -21.91 3.32 -2.79
CA GLU A 52 -21.34 2.73 -4.02
C GLU A 52 -19.85 2.37 -3.92
N GLY A 53 -19.32 2.08 -2.73
CA GLY A 53 -17.92 1.74 -2.45
C GLY A 53 -16.95 2.73 -3.06
N LYS A 54 -16.14 3.39 -2.24
CA LYS A 54 -15.26 4.29 -2.85
C LYS A 54 -13.90 3.74 -3.13
N GLU A 55 -13.80 3.73 -4.13
CA GLU A 55 -12.81 3.26 -4.94
C GLU A 55 -11.59 4.07 -4.96
N CYS A 56 -10.61 3.40 -4.74
CA CYS A 56 -9.49 3.51 -5.58
C CYS A 56 -9.83 2.92 -6.94
N GLY A 57 -9.97 3.73 -7.91
CA GLY A 57 -10.27 3.24 -9.27
C GLY A 57 -9.22 2.28 -9.82
N PHE A 58 -8.16 1.97 -9.06
CA PHE A 58 -7.07 1.11 -9.47
C PHE A 58 -6.22 0.71 -8.26
N SER A 59 -6.74 -0.15 -7.39
CA SER A 59 -5.99 -0.68 -6.26
C SER A 59 -5.15 -1.87 -6.68
N HIS A 60 -3.83 -1.75 -6.56
CA HIS A 60 -2.92 -2.85 -6.81
C HIS A 60 -2.58 -3.63 -5.55
N ASP A 61 -2.74 -3.01 -4.38
CA ASP A 61 -2.40 -3.60 -3.11
C ASP A 61 -3.26 -3.03 -1.98
N ALA A 62 -3.35 -3.77 -0.90
CA ALA A 62 -3.98 -3.35 0.34
C ALA A 62 -3.25 -3.97 1.52
N SER A 63 -3.09 -3.22 2.58
CA SER A 63 -2.50 -3.69 3.84
C SER A 63 -3.42 -3.44 5.01
N GLY A 64 -3.32 -4.29 6.03
CA GLY A 64 -4.00 -4.12 7.30
C GLY A 64 -3.00 -3.86 8.42
N GLY A 65 -3.38 -3.02 9.37
CA GLY A 65 -2.60 -2.66 10.55
C GLY A 65 -3.42 -1.86 11.54
N ASP A 66 -2.87 -1.56 12.69
CA ASP A 66 -3.49 -0.78 13.77
C ASP A 66 -2.95 0.66 13.72
N PHE A 67 -3.59 1.48 12.91
CA PHE A 67 -3.15 2.85 12.63
C PHE A 67 -3.27 3.77 13.86
N ASP A 68 -4.29 3.57 14.68
CA ASP A 68 -4.61 4.48 15.79
C ASP A 68 -4.40 3.85 17.17
N ASN A 69 -3.83 2.64 17.22
CA ASN A 69 -3.50 1.87 18.42
C ASN A 69 -4.73 1.62 19.32
N ASP A 70 -5.86 1.30 18.69
CA ASP A 70 -7.09 0.94 19.42
C ASP A 70 -7.30 -0.58 19.53
N GLY A 71 -6.45 -1.38 18.90
CA GLY A 71 -6.42 -2.83 18.91
C GLY A 71 -7.23 -3.48 17.79
N ASP A 72 -7.80 -2.71 16.90
CA ASP A 72 -8.56 -3.18 15.75
C ASP A 72 -7.74 -3.03 14.47
N ILE A 73 -8.00 -3.87 13.47
CA ILE A 73 -7.27 -3.79 12.21
C ILE A 73 -7.96 -2.81 11.28
N ASP A 74 -7.22 -1.79 10.89
CA ASP A 74 -7.56 -0.84 9.85
C ASP A 74 -7.07 -1.29 8.48
N ILE A 75 -7.47 -0.61 7.42
CA ILE A 75 -7.09 -0.94 6.05
C ILE A 75 -6.50 0.28 5.37
N PHE A 76 -5.31 0.11 4.79
CA PHE A 76 -4.70 1.08 3.90
C PHE A 76 -4.63 0.52 2.49
N ALA A 77 -5.34 1.14 1.59
CA ALA A 77 -5.39 0.74 0.19
C ALA A 77 -5.49 1.99 -0.69
N CYS A 78 -4.64 2.09 -1.71
CA CYS A 78 -4.79 3.13 -2.70
C CYS A 78 -4.79 4.58 -2.18
N ASN A 79 -3.96 4.90 -1.21
CA ASN A 79 -3.94 6.19 -0.50
C ASN A 79 -5.24 6.49 0.29
N ILE A 80 -6.04 5.48 0.53
CA ILE A 80 -7.23 5.55 1.38
C ILE A 80 -6.95 4.78 2.65
N LEU A 81 -7.12 5.44 3.79
CA LEU A 81 -7.17 4.82 5.09
C LEU A 81 -8.62 4.62 5.49
N LEU A 82 -8.98 3.39 5.77
CA LEU A 82 -10.29 2.98 6.28
C LEU A 82 -10.10 2.56 7.73
N VAL A 83 -10.67 3.31 8.64
CA VAL A 83 -10.56 3.08 10.09
C VAL A 83 -11.70 2.22 10.57
N ASN A 84 -11.38 1.14 11.27
CA ASN A 84 -12.31 0.18 11.86
C ASN A 84 -12.84 0.70 13.20
N ASP A 85 -14.10 0.45 13.50
CA ASP A 85 -14.71 0.81 14.78
C ASP A 85 -14.74 -0.35 15.80
N GLY A 86 -13.98 -1.41 15.56
CA GLY A 86 -13.96 -2.63 16.35
C GLY A 86 -15.14 -3.58 16.11
N SER A 87 -16.02 -3.22 15.21
CA SER A 87 -17.18 -4.03 14.83
C SER A 87 -17.21 -4.35 13.32
N ALA A 88 -16.05 -4.20 12.68
CA ALA A 88 -15.85 -4.33 11.23
C ALA A 88 -16.70 -3.33 10.40
N ASN A 89 -16.94 -2.13 10.94
CA ASN A 89 -17.41 -1.01 10.14
C ASN A 89 -16.22 -0.09 9.89
N PHE A 90 -15.96 0.19 8.63
CA PHE A 90 -14.79 0.93 8.18
C PHE A 90 -15.20 2.33 7.70
N ALA A 91 -14.72 3.34 8.41
CA ALA A 91 -14.94 4.73 8.07
C ALA A 91 -13.75 5.30 7.28
N PHE A 92 -14.01 6.07 6.26
CA PHE A 92 -12.98 6.79 5.53
C PHE A 92 -12.33 7.87 6.40
N HIS A 93 -10.99 7.86 6.48
CA HIS A 93 -10.26 8.88 7.22
C HIS A 93 -10.07 10.13 6.37
N GLU A 94 -10.82 11.20 6.68
CA GLU A 94 -10.86 12.43 5.86
C GLU A 94 -9.50 13.13 5.69
N THR A 95 -8.58 12.97 6.63
CA THR A 95 -7.30 13.68 6.65
C THR A 95 -6.36 13.22 5.54
N LEU A 96 -6.32 11.91 5.25
CA LEU A 96 -5.46 11.36 4.20
C LEU A 96 -5.88 11.81 2.81
N GLY A 97 -7.18 11.90 2.55
CA GLY A 97 -7.70 12.28 1.24
C GLY A 97 -7.52 13.76 0.88
N ARG A 98 -7.32 14.64 1.87
CA ARG A 98 -7.31 16.10 1.65
C ARG A 98 -5.97 16.78 1.88
N ASN A 99 -5.18 16.32 2.84
CA ASN A 99 -3.96 17.01 3.27
C ASN A 99 -2.69 16.41 2.71
N LEU A 100 -2.67 15.12 2.46
CA LEU A 100 -1.64 14.54 1.64
C LEU A 100 -2.04 14.82 0.20
N GLN A 101 -1.42 15.81 -0.42
CA GLN A 101 -1.59 16.12 -1.84
C GLN A 101 -1.03 15.00 -2.73
N PHE A 102 -1.24 13.76 -2.32
CA PHE A 102 -0.98 12.57 -3.11
C PHE A 102 -2.06 12.37 -4.17
N SER A 103 -2.46 13.47 -4.81
CA SER A 103 -3.36 13.41 -5.97
C SER A 103 -2.69 12.84 -7.21
N TYR A 104 -1.51 12.24 -7.06
CA TYR A 104 -0.72 11.76 -8.17
C TYR A 104 -0.37 10.29 -8.00
N GLY A 105 -1.17 9.46 -8.60
CA GLY A 105 -0.91 8.04 -8.74
C GLY A 105 -1.53 7.18 -7.63
N ASN A 106 -1.96 6.00 -8.01
CA ASN A 106 -2.37 4.96 -7.08
C ASN A 106 -1.12 4.25 -6.60
N PRO A 107 -0.97 3.93 -5.30
CA PRO A 107 0.15 3.12 -4.86
C PRO A 107 0.10 1.75 -5.53
N MET A 108 1.26 1.30 -5.96
CA MET A 108 1.44 -0.06 -6.48
C MET A 108 1.55 -1.07 -5.35
N SER A 109 2.16 -0.65 -4.25
CA SER A 109 2.33 -1.46 -3.05
C SER A 109 2.21 -0.59 -1.82
N SER A 110 1.66 -1.15 -0.76
CA SER A 110 1.47 -0.49 0.52
C SER A 110 1.69 -1.45 1.68
N LEU A 111 2.12 -0.91 2.82
CA LEU A 111 2.21 -1.64 4.09
C LEU A 111 1.71 -0.75 5.22
N MET A 112 1.17 -1.39 6.25
CA MET A 112 1.01 -0.81 7.58
C MET A 112 1.93 -1.58 8.52
N VAL A 113 2.82 -0.88 9.21
CA VAL A 113 3.83 -1.48 10.07
C VAL A 113 4.45 -0.44 10.99
N ASP A 114 4.61 -0.74 12.26
CA ASP A 114 5.32 0.11 13.21
C ASP A 114 6.84 0.04 12.96
N LEU A 115 7.42 1.09 12.39
CA LEU A 115 8.84 1.20 12.03
C LEU A 115 9.69 1.89 13.09
N ASN A 116 9.04 2.55 14.05
CA ASN A 116 9.72 3.33 15.09
C ASN A 116 9.47 2.82 16.52
N ASN A 117 8.70 1.73 16.67
CA ASN A 117 8.32 1.11 17.94
C ASN A 117 7.55 2.07 18.87
N ASP A 118 6.62 2.87 18.29
CA ASP A 118 5.77 3.78 19.05
C ASP A 118 4.33 3.23 19.25
N GLU A 119 4.09 1.96 18.83
CA GLU A 119 2.82 1.23 18.94
C GLU A 119 1.72 1.70 17.97
N TYR A 120 2.04 2.59 17.03
CA TYR A 120 1.16 3.03 15.95
C TYR A 120 1.73 2.55 14.63
N ASP A 121 0.94 1.89 13.80
CA ASP A 121 1.42 1.46 12.50
C ASP A 121 1.60 2.63 11.54
N ASP A 122 2.79 2.73 10.96
CA ASP A 122 3.14 3.69 9.95
C ASP A 122 2.58 3.28 8.58
N LEU A 123 2.37 4.25 7.69
CA LEU A 123 1.90 3.98 6.35
C LEU A 123 3.07 4.03 5.36
N VAL A 124 3.38 2.88 4.77
CA VAL A 124 4.44 2.75 3.77
C VAL A 124 3.81 2.52 2.40
N PHE A 125 4.26 3.23 1.38
CA PHE A 125 3.68 3.12 0.04
C PHE A 125 4.62 3.51 -1.08
N TRP A 126 4.41 2.94 -2.25
CA TRP A 126 5.14 3.25 -3.49
C TRP A 126 4.17 3.67 -4.59
N ASN A 127 4.49 4.77 -5.26
CA ASN A 127 3.66 5.31 -6.33
C ASN A 127 3.93 4.65 -7.69
N PHE A 128 2.89 4.58 -8.51
CA PHE A 128 2.95 3.93 -9.83
C PHE A 128 3.75 4.73 -10.88
N ASP A 129 3.44 5.99 -11.10
CA ASP A 129 3.98 6.76 -12.22
C ASP A 129 4.21 8.24 -11.94
N ASN A 130 3.71 8.77 -10.87
CA ASN A 130 3.76 10.20 -10.62
C ASN A 130 4.14 10.47 -9.17
N ARG A 131 5.23 11.14 -9.01
CA ARG A 131 5.63 11.75 -7.74
C ARG A 131 5.23 13.22 -7.75
N PRO A 132 4.99 13.81 -6.60
CA PRO A 132 4.94 15.26 -6.48
C PRO A 132 6.24 15.87 -7.02
N GLU A 133 6.17 17.02 -7.69
CA GLU A 133 7.34 17.67 -8.31
C GLU A 133 8.50 17.96 -7.33
N ASP A 134 8.18 18.04 -6.03
CA ASP A 134 9.14 18.33 -4.96
C ASP A 134 9.83 17.07 -4.38
N PHE A 135 9.44 15.85 -4.79
CA PHE A 135 10.02 14.61 -4.27
C PHE A 135 10.95 13.96 -5.27
N THR A 136 12.00 13.33 -4.76
CA THR A 136 13.03 12.68 -5.56
C THR A 136 12.83 11.18 -5.69
N GLU A 137 12.05 10.56 -4.79
CA GLU A 137 11.87 9.12 -4.69
C GLU A 137 10.45 8.67 -5.06
N GLU A 138 10.29 7.38 -5.28
CA GLU A 138 9.01 6.76 -5.65
C GLU A 138 8.31 6.11 -4.45
N GLY A 139 9.04 5.85 -3.37
CA GLY A 139 8.57 5.23 -2.14
C GLY A 139 8.62 6.17 -0.94
N PHE A 140 7.65 6.05 -0.05
CA PHE A 140 7.48 6.93 1.10
C PHE A 140 7.04 6.18 2.34
N VAL A 141 7.42 6.74 3.49
CA VAL A 141 6.87 6.39 4.80
C VAL A 141 6.18 7.63 5.35
N LEU A 142 4.92 7.50 5.71
CA LEU A 142 4.26 8.47 6.57
C LEU A 142 4.38 7.92 8.00
N LEU A 143 5.35 8.46 8.73
CA LEU A 143 5.79 8.00 10.04
C LEU A 143 4.95 8.61 11.13
N SER A 144 4.40 7.77 11.99
CA SER A 144 3.66 8.19 13.18
C SER A 144 4.55 8.92 14.19
N ASN A 145 3.93 9.64 15.09
CA ASN A 145 4.57 10.28 16.22
C ASN A 145 3.97 9.80 17.56
N GLY A 146 3.42 8.58 17.59
CA GLY A 146 2.74 8.02 18.73
C GLY A 146 1.34 8.60 18.96
N THR A 147 0.68 9.08 17.91
CA THR A 147 -0.72 9.53 17.96
C THR A 147 -1.41 9.29 16.63
N ALA A 148 -2.72 9.07 16.65
CA ALA A 148 -3.55 8.93 15.44
C ALA A 148 -3.75 10.25 14.64
N ASP A 149 -3.15 11.37 15.05
CA ASP A 149 -3.28 12.66 14.35
C ASP A 149 -2.29 12.76 13.18
N LEU A 150 -2.71 12.33 12.02
CA LEU A 150 -1.92 12.34 10.77
C LEU A 150 -1.34 13.71 10.40
N ASN A 151 -1.88 14.83 10.92
CA ASN A 151 -1.31 16.15 10.65
C ASN A 151 0.07 16.36 11.29
N ASN A 152 0.40 15.52 12.27
CA ASN A 152 1.67 15.58 12.98
C ASN A 152 2.65 14.49 12.53
N TRP A 153 2.23 13.60 11.62
CA TRP A 153 3.08 12.55 11.09
C TRP A 153 4.12 13.13 10.13
N ILE A 154 5.25 12.44 10.03
CA ILE A 154 6.39 12.90 9.25
C ILE A 154 6.49 12.09 7.97
N LEU A 155 6.59 12.76 6.82
CA LEU A 155 6.84 12.10 5.55
C LEU A 155 8.35 11.90 5.35
N LEU A 156 8.76 10.66 5.14
CA LEU A 156 10.13 10.27 4.82
C LEU A 156 10.15 9.63 3.43
N GLU A 157 11.27 9.80 2.71
CA GLU A 157 11.49 9.13 1.42
C GLU A 157 12.20 7.78 1.65
N LEU A 158 11.79 6.75 0.91
CA LEU A 158 12.47 5.46 0.88
C LEU A 158 13.60 5.46 -0.17
N PRO A 159 14.62 4.61 -0.01
CA PRO A 159 15.67 4.46 -1.01
C PRO A 159 15.13 4.14 -2.41
N GLU A 160 15.73 4.75 -3.44
CA GLU A 160 15.40 4.54 -4.85
C GLU A 160 15.50 3.06 -5.23
N GLY A 161 14.59 2.61 -6.09
CA GLY A 161 14.68 1.28 -6.67
C GLY A 161 15.81 1.12 -7.68
N PRO A 162 16.15 -0.11 -8.08
CA PRO A 162 17.38 -0.42 -8.83
C PRO A 162 17.40 0.04 -10.28
N PHE A 163 16.27 0.42 -10.84
CA PHE A 163 16.14 0.73 -12.26
C PHE A 163 16.16 2.22 -12.58
N GLY A 164 16.33 3.04 -11.55
CA GLY A 164 16.28 4.49 -11.64
C GLY A 164 14.86 5.03 -11.62
N LEU A 165 14.76 6.31 -11.35
CA LEU A 165 13.53 7.02 -11.12
C LEU A 165 12.52 6.86 -12.27
N ASN A 166 11.26 6.60 -11.94
CA ASN A 166 10.15 6.33 -12.86
C ASN A 166 10.30 5.04 -13.69
N HIS A 167 11.24 4.17 -13.34
CA HIS A 167 11.44 2.89 -14.01
C HIS A 167 11.22 1.69 -13.10
N ASN A 168 10.87 1.91 -11.86
CA ASN A 168 10.56 0.86 -10.89
C ASN A 168 9.05 0.66 -10.81
N LYS A 169 8.64 -0.61 -10.79
CA LYS A 169 7.27 -0.99 -10.44
C LYS A 169 7.34 -1.88 -9.21
N PHE A 170 6.90 -1.33 -8.10
CA PHE A 170 6.90 -1.99 -6.80
C PHE A 170 5.64 -2.85 -6.69
N ASN A 171 5.79 -4.14 -6.90
CA ASN A 171 4.64 -5.02 -7.08
C ASN A 171 4.05 -5.51 -5.74
N HIS A 172 4.90 -5.81 -4.78
CA HIS A 172 4.47 -6.32 -3.49
C HIS A 172 5.57 -6.12 -2.46
N ALA A 173 5.19 -5.79 -1.24
CA ALA A 173 6.11 -5.62 -0.12
C ALA A 173 5.67 -6.47 1.07
N VAL A 174 6.65 -6.89 1.87
CA VAL A 174 6.45 -7.57 3.14
C VAL A 174 7.41 -7.01 4.17
N TRP A 175 7.09 -7.15 5.45
CA TRP A 175 7.92 -6.65 6.53
C TRP A 175 8.23 -7.73 7.58
N GLY A 176 9.25 -7.48 8.37
CA GLY A 176 9.67 -8.29 9.51
C GLY A 176 11.08 -7.95 9.94
N ASP A 177 11.46 -8.32 11.15
CA ASP A 177 12.82 -8.15 11.67
C ASP A 177 13.75 -9.21 11.07
N ILE A 178 14.43 -8.86 9.96
CA ILE A 178 15.27 -9.79 9.18
C ILE A 178 16.64 -10.00 9.82
N ASN A 179 17.18 -8.93 10.42
CA ASN A 179 18.50 -8.93 10.99
C ASN A 179 18.52 -9.25 12.51
N ASN A 180 17.36 -9.38 13.15
CA ASN A 180 17.14 -9.61 14.58
C ASN A 180 17.70 -8.48 15.47
N ASP A 181 17.53 -7.23 15.05
CA ASP A 181 17.90 -6.05 15.84
C ASP A 181 16.73 -5.45 16.64
N GLY A 182 15.52 -5.97 16.44
CA GLY A 182 14.30 -5.56 17.11
C GLY A 182 13.51 -4.47 16.40
N TYR A 183 13.92 -4.10 15.18
CA TYR A 183 13.20 -3.16 14.32
C TYR A 183 12.65 -3.87 13.08
N ASN A 184 11.59 -3.32 12.53
CA ASN A 184 10.99 -3.87 11.33
C ASN A 184 11.74 -3.42 10.07
N ASP A 185 12.06 -4.40 9.23
CA ASP A 185 12.68 -4.26 7.92
C ASP A 185 11.66 -4.51 6.83
N ILE A 186 11.96 -4.11 5.60
CA ILE A 186 11.06 -4.28 4.46
C ILE A 186 11.78 -5.01 3.33
N VAL A 187 11.07 -5.96 2.72
CA VAL A 187 11.46 -6.59 1.46
C VAL A 187 10.43 -6.29 0.40
N VAL A 188 10.85 -5.71 -0.71
CA VAL A 188 9.95 -5.34 -1.80
C VAL A 188 10.36 -5.99 -3.11
N ALA A 189 9.38 -6.56 -3.82
CA ALA A 189 9.55 -7.11 -5.15
C ALA A 189 9.32 -6.03 -6.21
N ILE A 190 10.27 -5.87 -7.12
CA ILE A 190 10.28 -4.79 -8.10
C ILE A 190 10.44 -5.36 -9.50
N THR A 191 9.69 -4.85 -10.46
CA THR A 191 9.92 -5.06 -11.89
C THR A 191 10.31 -3.75 -12.57
N ARG A 192 10.94 -3.84 -13.73
CA ARG A 192 11.32 -2.70 -14.54
C ARG A 192 10.18 -2.29 -15.45
N ASP A 193 9.85 -1.00 -15.51
CA ASP A 193 8.79 -0.50 -16.39
C ASP A 193 9.20 -0.48 -17.88
N LEU A 194 10.44 -0.12 -18.17
CA LEU A 194 10.93 0.00 -19.56
C LEU A 194 12.11 -0.93 -19.85
N PRO A 195 12.03 -1.77 -20.86
CA PRO A 195 10.84 -2.12 -21.62
C PRO A 195 9.83 -2.83 -20.70
N TYR A 196 8.56 -2.73 -21.01
CA TYR A 196 7.39 -3.04 -20.22
C TYR A 196 7.51 -4.32 -19.36
N TYR A 197 7.47 -4.16 -18.02
CA TYR A 197 7.48 -5.22 -17.01
C TYR A 197 8.57 -6.30 -17.20
N GLU A 198 9.79 -5.88 -17.42
CA GLU A 198 10.92 -6.82 -17.52
C GLU A 198 11.67 -6.99 -16.21
N GLY A 199 12.08 -8.23 -15.98
CA GLY A 199 12.94 -8.60 -14.87
C GLY A 199 12.20 -8.71 -13.53
N ALA A 200 12.83 -9.38 -12.60
CA ALA A 200 12.44 -9.42 -11.20
C ALA A 200 13.63 -9.00 -10.36
N TYR A 201 13.39 -8.15 -9.39
CA TYR A 201 14.39 -7.65 -8.45
C TYR A 201 13.79 -7.68 -7.05
N ILE A 202 14.62 -7.93 -6.07
CA ILE A 202 14.24 -7.83 -4.67
C ILE A 202 15.09 -6.74 -4.05
N GLN A 203 14.46 -5.76 -3.43
CA GLN A 203 15.12 -4.75 -2.62
C GLN A 203 14.91 -5.09 -1.14
N VAL A 204 15.98 -5.00 -0.36
CA VAL A 204 15.96 -5.22 1.09
C VAL A 204 16.33 -3.92 1.77
N LEU A 205 15.38 -3.41 2.54
CA LEU A 205 15.49 -2.17 3.29
C LEU A 205 15.56 -2.51 4.78
N ILE A 206 16.62 -2.10 5.44
CA ILE A 206 16.81 -2.32 6.88
C ILE A 206 16.41 -1.07 7.64
N GLY A 207 15.53 -1.24 8.62
CA GLY A 207 15.07 -0.18 9.50
C GLY A 207 16.07 0.09 10.64
N ASP A 208 16.14 1.36 11.06
CA ASP A 208 16.98 1.78 12.19
C ASP A 208 16.18 2.10 13.48
N GLY A 209 14.86 1.82 13.45
CA GLY A 209 13.95 2.13 14.54
C GLY A 209 13.57 3.61 14.65
N THR A 210 13.89 4.41 13.64
CA THR A 210 13.47 5.83 13.56
C THR A 210 12.61 6.13 12.33
N GLY A 211 12.20 5.08 11.61
CA GLY A 211 11.49 5.17 10.34
C GLY A 211 12.38 5.32 9.12
N ASN A 212 13.70 5.55 9.31
CA ASN A 212 14.63 5.56 8.19
C ASN A 212 15.00 4.14 7.76
N MET A 213 15.17 3.98 6.45
CA MET A 213 15.50 2.70 5.83
C MET A 213 16.81 2.78 5.05
N GLU A 214 17.68 1.77 5.21
CA GLU A 214 18.90 1.61 4.44
C GLU A 214 18.75 0.49 3.41
N ASP A 215 19.07 0.75 2.15
CA ASP A 215 19.11 -0.29 1.10
C ASP A 215 20.41 -1.11 1.25
N VAL A 216 20.26 -2.32 1.72
CA VAL A 216 21.37 -3.29 1.90
C VAL A 216 21.36 -4.40 0.84
N THR A 217 20.58 -4.25 -0.20
CA THR A 217 20.39 -5.28 -1.22
C THR A 217 21.70 -5.74 -1.84
N SER A 218 22.55 -4.80 -2.24
CA SER A 218 23.81 -5.10 -2.91
C SER A 218 24.84 -5.80 -2.00
N SER A 219 24.74 -5.60 -0.69
CA SER A 219 25.63 -6.26 0.27
C SER A 219 25.18 -7.68 0.61
N ASN A 220 23.88 -7.99 0.47
CA ASN A 220 23.30 -9.27 0.82
C ASN A 220 23.12 -10.22 -0.37
N PHE A 221 23.04 -9.69 -1.58
CA PHE A 221 22.87 -10.49 -2.79
C PHE A 221 23.99 -10.21 -3.80
N SER A 222 24.83 -11.21 -4.06
CA SER A 222 25.86 -11.12 -5.11
C SER A 222 25.25 -11.17 -6.53
N ASP A 223 24.13 -11.85 -6.67
CA ASP A 223 23.38 -11.95 -7.93
C ASP A 223 21.89 -11.84 -7.65
N GLN A 224 21.25 -10.86 -8.23
CA GLN A 224 19.80 -10.77 -8.20
C GLN A 224 19.18 -11.79 -9.17
N PRO A 225 18.15 -12.52 -8.76
CA PRO A 225 17.41 -13.36 -9.69
C PRO A 225 16.79 -12.47 -10.76
N ARG A 226 17.31 -12.59 -11.98
CA ARG A 226 16.79 -11.89 -13.14
C ARG A 226 15.96 -12.87 -13.95
N ALA A 227 14.67 -12.68 -13.97
CA ALA A 227 13.86 -13.29 -15.02
C ALA A 227 14.27 -12.64 -16.35
N ALA A 228 14.95 -13.41 -17.19
CA ALA A 228 15.66 -12.87 -18.34
C ALA A 228 14.74 -12.37 -19.45
N THR A 229 13.45 -12.66 -19.46
CA THR A 229 12.68 -12.43 -20.68
C THR A 229 11.16 -12.38 -20.60
N HIS A 230 10.45 -12.31 -19.51
CA HIS A 230 8.97 -12.15 -19.60
C HIS A 230 8.35 -11.72 -18.28
N HIS A 231 7.33 -10.88 -18.36
CA HIS A 231 6.32 -10.52 -17.39
C HIS A 231 6.52 -11.18 -16.02
N GLY A 232 7.18 -10.44 -15.12
CA GLY A 232 7.33 -10.87 -13.74
C GLY A 232 6.07 -10.56 -12.94
N GLU A 233 4.93 -11.05 -13.39
CA GLU A 233 3.77 -11.14 -12.53
C GLU A 233 3.99 -12.36 -11.63
N GLY A 234 4.48 -12.10 -10.43
CA GLY A 234 4.70 -13.09 -9.40
C GLY A 234 3.45 -13.39 -8.62
#